data_300b56ad5755b4040621f70ac7b5c22c
#
_entry.id   300b56ad5755b4040621f70ac7b5c22c
#
_cell.length_a   1.000
_cell.length_b   1.000
_cell.length_c   1.000
_cell.angle_alpha   90.00
_cell.angle_beta   90.00
_cell.angle_gamma   90.00
#
_symmetry.space_group_name_H-M   'P 1'
#
loop_
_entity.id
_entity.type
_entity.pdbx_description
1 polymer ?
#
loop_
_entity_poly.entity_id
_entity_poly.type
_entity_poly.pdbx_seq_one_letter_code
_entity_poly.pdbx_strand_id
1 'polypeptide(L)'
;PAPAIAKTDEAIELQILPRRASQDQHIRWADQVDPPMAGFGSRCGAHSAFGKYQKLFIVVMVTLASFFSPLSGQIYYPVMPTLVNNYHLTTALVNLTVTTYMILQGLAPSFMGTFADNGGRRPAYIIAFAIYTAANIGLALQNSFAALLVLRCIQSAGSSGTIAFGYGVIADIATPAERGKYIGPMSAGVMVAPALAPVIGGLLSRFLDWRSVFWFLTIVSGGYLLVYLVTMPETARVIVGNGRQPPREWWRMSLVQYVADRRRARMTAGEVSQGQFEQGPRSSKLRFPNPLASVAILLEKDALIIISFVGLVMFGNVALLTSTPNLFPLLYGFNELQVGLCFLSVLSHLVC
;
A
#
# COMPACT_ATOMS: atom_id res chain seq x y z
N PRO A 1 63.63 -42.24 -11.03
CA PRO A 1 62.32 -42.09 -11.58
C PRO A 1 61.25 -42.20 -10.52
N ALA A 2 60.73 -41.11 -10.13
CA ALA A 2 59.54 -40.69 -9.43
C ALA A 2 59.75 -39.26 -8.94
N PRO A 3 58.82 -38.37 -8.96
CA PRO A 3 57.39 -38.52 -8.66
C PRO A 3 56.49 -37.62 -9.53
N ALA A 4 55.43 -38.21 -10.05
CA ALA A 4 54.39 -37.50 -10.77
C ALA A 4 53.04 -37.38 -9.98
N ILE A 5 53.03 -37.66 -8.70
CA ILE A 5 51.75 -37.74 -7.90
C ILE A 5 51.51 -36.46 -7.06
N ALA A 6 52.51 -35.59 -6.83
CA ALA A 6 52.38 -34.43 -5.95
C ALA A 6 51.70 -33.17 -6.62
N LYS A 7 51.51 -33.14 -7.96
CA LYS A 7 50.93 -31.97 -8.66
C LYS A 7 49.39 -32.04 -8.88
N THR A 8 48.76 -33.17 -8.66
CA THR A 8 47.33 -33.37 -8.84
C THR A 8 46.51 -32.97 -7.60
N ASP A 9 47.10 -33.12 -6.42
CA ASP A 9 46.38 -32.82 -5.16
C ASP A 9 46.27 -31.31 -4.90
N GLU A 10 47.29 -30.51 -5.27
CA GLU A 10 47.25 -29.04 -5.11
C GLU A 10 46.27 -28.36 -6.09
N ALA A 11 46.08 -28.91 -7.27
CA ALA A 11 45.11 -28.41 -8.26
C ALA A 11 43.66 -28.75 -7.89
N ILE A 12 43.42 -29.83 -7.16
CA ILE A 12 42.08 -30.22 -6.68
C ILE A 12 41.72 -29.40 -5.42
N GLU A 13 42.71 -29.09 -4.56
CA GLU A 13 42.47 -28.28 -3.36
C GLU A 13 42.14 -26.82 -3.70
N LEU A 14 42.70 -26.24 -4.76
CA LEU A 14 42.41 -24.88 -5.25
C LEU A 14 41.03 -24.73 -5.92
N GLN A 15 40.42 -25.80 -6.43
CA GLN A 15 39.07 -25.78 -6.98
C GLN A 15 37.93 -26.00 -5.96
N ILE A 16 38.27 -26.53 -4.79
CA ILE A 16 37.28 -26.81 -3.73
C ILE A 16 37.09 -25.62 -2.80
N LEU A 17 38.10 -24.76 -2.66
CA LEU A 17 38.06 -23.59 -1.76
C LEU A 17 36.90 -22.58 -2.05
N PRO A 18 36.56 -22.19 -3.30
CA PRO A 18 35.46 -21.27 -3.52
C PRO A 18 34.08 -21.88 -3.26
N ARG A 19 33.93 -23.21 -3.41
CA ARG A 19 32.65 -23.89 -3.11
C ARG A 19 32.41 -24.05 -1.60
N ARG A 20 33.45 -24.31 -0.81
CA ARG A 20 33.32 -24.35 0.65
C ARG A 20 33.00 -23.01 1.27
N ALA A 21 33.64 -21.92 0.79
CA ALA A 21 33.34 -20.58 1.27
C ALA A 21 31.89 -20.13 1.00
N SER A 22 31.30 -20.54 -0.14
CA SER A 22 29.90 -20.24 -0.44
C SER A 22 28.93 -21.11 0.37
N GLN A 23 29.31 -22.35 0.65
CA GLN A 23 28.52 -23.26 1.46
C GLN A 23 28.56 -22.87 2.95
N ASP A 24 29.71 -22.42 3.45
CA ASP A 24 29.85 -21.90 4.80
C ASP A 24 29.12 -20.55 5.00
N GLN A 25 28.99 -19.73 3.96
CA GLN A 25 28.13 -18.57 3.99
C GLN A 25 26.62 -18.95 4.07
N HIS A 26 26.17 -19.94 3.32
CA HIS A 26 24.80 -20.45 3.44
C HIS A 26 24.51 -21.09 4.81
N ILE A 27 25.48 -21.77 5.40
CA ILE A 27 25.36 -22.34 6.76
C ILE A 27 25.34 -21.23 7.80
N ARG A 28 26.14 -20.17 7.67
CA ARG A 28 26.06 -18.97 8.55
C ARG A 28 24.72 -18.23 8.47
N TRP A 29 24.04 -18.26 7.33
CA TRP A 29 22.69 -17.73 7.21
C TRP A 29 21.67 -18.58 7.95
N ALA A 30 21.83 -19.89 7.96
CA ALA A 30 20.96 -20.80 8.70
C ALA A 30 21.18 -20.70 10.22
N ASP A 31 22.40 -20.41 10.66
CA ASP A 31 22.74 -20.22 12.07
C ASP A 31 22.40 -18.82 12.61
N GLN A 32 22.16 -17.83 11.73
CA GLN A 32 21.64 -16.50 12.07
C GLN A 32 20.11 -16.41 12.11
N VAL A 33 19.41 -17.43 11.65
CA VAL A 33 18.00 -17.61 12.01
C VAL A 33 18.02 -18.01 13.47
N ASP A 34 17.63 -17.11 14.36
CA ASP A 34 17.55 -17.28 15.80
C ASP A 34 17.20 -18.74 16.15
N PRO A 35 17.98 -19.42 17.01
CA PRO A 35 17.68 -20.79 17.40
C PRO A 35 16.23 -20.82 17.89
N PRO A 36 15.47 -21.88 17.58
CA PRO A 36 14.12 -22.01 18.11
C PRO A 36 14.22 -21.77 19.60
N MET A 37 13.59 -20.72 20.09
CA MET A 37 13.60 -20.28 21.49
C MET A 37 13.05 -21.40 22.38
N ALA A 38 13.83 -22.44 22.59
CA ALA A 38 13.54 -23.59 23.45
C ALA A 38 13.72 -23.27 24.94
N GLY A 39 13.44 -22.03 25.32
CA GLY A 39 13.51 -21.53 26.70
C GLY A 39 12.46 -20.53 27.08
N PHE A 40 11.59 -20.11 26.16
CA PHE A 40 10.53 -19.14 26.43
C PHE A 40 9.17 -19.84 26.64
N GLY A 41 9.18 -20.97 27.32
CA GLY A 41 7.98 -21.58 27.85
C GLY A 41 7.39 -20.67 28.92
N SER A 42 6.13 -20.26 28.74
CA SER A 42 5.18 -19.69 29.71
C SER A 42 5.02 -18.17 29.84
N ARG A 43 5.61 -17.32 28.98
CA ARG A 43 5.17 -15.91 28.85
C ARG A 43 4.90 -15.52 27.39
N CYS A 44 4.35 -16.38 26.57
CA CYS A 44 3.75 -15.98 25.31
C CYS A 44 2.48 -15.20 25.59
N GLY A 45 2.62 -13.91 25.92
CA GLY A 45 1.53 -12.97 25.81
C GLY A 45 0.98 -13.05 24.37
N ALA A 46 -0.35 -13.13 24.22
CA ALA A 46 -0.99 -13.23 22.91
C ALA A 46 -0.33 -12.27 21.91
N HIS A 47 0.04 -12.76 20.73
CA HIS A 47 0.74 -12.01 19.68
C HIS A 47 0.06 -10.66 19.35
N SER A 48 -1.24 -10.58 19.55
CA SER A 48 -2.06 -9.38 19.41
C SER A 48 -3.19 -9.41 20.43
N ALA A 49 -3.44 -8.31 21.13
CA ALA A 49 -4.55 -8.14 22.06
C ALA A 49 -5.89 -7.94 21.37
N PHE A 50 -5.90 -7.75 20.02
CA PHE A 50 -7.13 -7.55 19.26
C PHE A 50 -7.93 -8.84 19.15
N GLY A 51 -9.23 -8.79 19.52
CA GLY A 51 -10.17 -9.88 19.35
C GLY A 51 -10.43 -10.22 17.88
N LYS A 52 -10.99 -11.40 17.59
CA LYS A 52 -11.26 -11.85 16.20
C LYS A 52 -12.10 -10.84 15.40
N TYR A 53 -13.14 -10.29 15.99
CA TYR A 53 -14.01 -9.29 15.33
C TYR A 53 -13.29 -7.95 15.10
N GLN A 54 -12.42 -7.54 16.03
CA GLN A 54 -11.61 -6.34 15.87
C GLN A 54 -10.60 -6.50 14.74
N LYS A 55 -9.93 -7.67 14.65
CA LYS A 55 -9.03 -7.99 13.53
C LYS A 55 -9.77 -7.96 12.20
N LEU A 56 -10.96 -8.56 12.13
CA LEU A 56 -11.77 -8.55 10.91
C LEU A 56 -12.16 -7.13 10.51
N PHE A 57 -12.61 -6.32 11.47
CA PHE A 57 -12.94 -4.91 11.23
C PHE A 57 -11.74 -4.12 10.71
N ILE A 58 -10.57 -4.26 11.34
CA ILE A 58 -9.32 -3.62 10.90
C ILE A 58 -8.98 -4.04 9.46
N VAL A 59 -9.08 -5.34 9.15
CA VAL A 59 -8.80 -5.86 7.79
C VAL A 59 -9.77 -5.29 6.77
N VAL A 60 -11.06 -5.22 7.07
CA VAL A 60 -12.05 -4.60 6.16
C VAL A 60 -11.73 -3.13 5.91
N MET A 61 -11.42 -2.36 6.96
CA MET A 61 -11.04 -0.95 6.83
C MET A 61 -9.78 -0.78 5.99
N VAL A 62 -8.77 -1.61 6.20
CA VAL A 62 -7.52 -1.58 5.44
C VAL A 62 -7.73 -2.00 3.98
N THR A 63 -8.59 -2.99 3.73
CA THR A 63 -8.96 -3.41 2.37
C THR A 63 -9.64 -2.28 1.61
N LEU A 64 -10.60 -1.60 2.25
CA LEU A 64 -11.25 -0.43 1.68
C LEU A 64 -10.26 0.71 1.40
N ALA A 65 -9.30 0.96 2.31
CA ALA A 65 -8.25 1.94 2.08
C ALA A 65 -7.39 1.60 0.86
N SER A 66 -6.99 0.34 0.75
CA SER A 66 -6.14 -0.13 -0.34
C SER A 66 -6.86 -0.14 -1.69
N PHE A 67 -8.18 -0.25 -1.69
CA PHE A 67 -9.03 -0.18 -2.88
C PHE A 67 -8.97 1.20 -3.57
N PHE A 68 -8.77 2.29 -2.83
CA PHE A 68 -8.74 3.65 -3.39
C PHE A 68 -7.58 3.90 -4.36
N SER A 69 -6.42 3.29 -4.14
CA SER A 69 -5.25 3.50 -4.99
C SER A 69 -5.48 3.05 -6.43
N PRO A 70 -5.84 1.79 -6.72
CA PRO A 70 -6.13 1.35 -8.08
C PRO A 70 -7.45 1.96 -8.62
N LEU A 71 -8.45 2.19 -7.77
CA LEU A 71 -9.68 2.88 -8.16
C LEU A 71 -9.37 4.24 -8.79
N SER A 72 -8.56 5.07 -8.12
CA SER A 72 -8.21 6.42 -8.59
C SER A 72 -7.44 6.43 -9.90
N GLY A 73 -6.57 5.42 -10.10
CA GLY A 73 -5.80 5.28 -11.34
C GLY A 73 -6.70 4.94 -12.52
N GLN A 74 -7.60 3.97 -12.34
CA GLN A 74 -8.38 3.36 -13.43
C GLN A 74 -9.66 4.12 -13.78
N ILE A 75 -10.29 4.81 -12.83
CA ILE A 75 -11.53 5.57 -13.04
C ILE A 75 -11.36 6.72 -14.04
N TYR A 76 -10.13 7.14 -14.27
CA TYR A 76 -9.76 8.25 -15.12
C TYR A 76 -9.77 7.89 -16.62
N TYR A 77 -9.55 6.62 -16.99
CA TYR A 77 -9.40 6.21 -18.38
C TYR A 77 -10.61 6.56 -19.28
N PRO A 78 -11.86 6.27 -18.90
CA PRO A 78 -13.02 6.62 -19.73
C PRO A 78 -13.23 8.13 -19.91
N VAL A 79 -12.66 8.94 -19.01
CA VAL A 79 -12.78 10.39 -19.01
C VAL A 79 -11.78 11.07 -19.95
N MET A 80 -10.71 10.36 -20.35
CA MET A 80 -9.62 10.95 -21.15
C MET A 80 -10.08 11.58 -22.48
N PRO A 81 -10.95 10.96 -23.29
CA PRO A 81 -11.43 11.57 -24.53
C PRO A 81 -12.18 12.89 -24.29
N THR A 82 -12.99 12.95 -23.23
CA THR A 82 -13.72 14.15 -22.84
C THR A 82 -12.77 15.29 -22.42
N LEU A 83 -11.67 14.96 -21.75
CA LEU A 83 -10.63 15.95 -21.40
C LEU A 83 -9.88 16.49 -22.62
N VAL A 84 -9.58 15.64 -23.61
CA VAL A 84 -8.99 16.07 -24.88
C VAL A 84 -9.86 17.14 -25.55
N ASN A 85 -11.17 16.90 -25.59
CA ASN A 85 -12.12 17.83 -26.19
C ASN A 85 -12.29 19.13 -25.38
N ASN A 86 -12.43 19.01 -24.04
CA ASN A 86 -12.68 20.19 -23.18
C ASN A 86 -11.50 21.15 -23.06
N TYR A 87 -10.27 20.62 -23.07
CA TYR A 87 -9.07 21.44 -22.98
C TYR A 87 -8.43 21.74 -24.34
N HIS A 88 -9.00 21.24 -25.45
CA HIS A 88 -8.45 21.34 -26.81
C HIS A 88 -6.99 20.87 -26.88
N LEU A 89 -6.68 19.77 -26.20
CA LEU A 89 -5.33 19.21 -26.09
C LEU A 89 -5.15 18.02 -27.03
N THR A 90 -3.88 17.68 -27.24
CA THR A 90 -3.54 16.42 -27.91
C THR A 90 -3.69 15.25 -26.94
N THR A 91 -4.01 14.06 -27.45
CA THR A 91 -4.07 12.82 -26.66
C THR A 91 -2.76 12.54 -25.91
N ALA A 92 -1.62 12.95 -26.51
CA ALA A 92 -0.31 12.77 -25.88
C ALA A 92 -0.17 13.58 -24.57
N LEU A 93 -0.70 14.81 -24.55
CA LEU A 93 -0.68 15.66 -23.34
C LEU A 93 -1.60 15.11 -22.24
N VAL A 94 -2.77 14.59 -22.61
CA VAL A 94 -3.67 13.96 -21.62
C VAL A 94 -3.04 12.67 -21.08
N ASN A 95 -2.38 11.87 -21.91
CA ASN A 95 -1.62 10.68 -21.47
C ASN A 95 -0.48 11.04 -20.51
N LEU A 96 0.12 12.23 -20.63
CA LEU A 96 1.13 12.71 -19.68
C LEU A 96 0.59 12.78 -18.25
N THR A 97 -0.69 13.09 -18.05
CA THR A 97 -1.32 13.10 -16.71
C THR A 97 -1.39 11.70 -16.09
N VAL A 98 -1.55 10.66 -16.92
CA VAL A 98 -1.50 9.28 -16.47
C VAL A 98 -0.06 8.86 -16.14
N THR A 99 0.88 9.24 -17.01
CA THR A 99 2.30 8.92 -16.81
C THR A 99 2.84 9.53 -15.50
N THR A 100 2.58 10.82 -15.26
CA THR A 100 3.01 11.50 -14.04
C THR A 100 2.33 10.91 -12.79
N TYR A 101 1.05 10.54 -12.88
CA TYR A 101 0.36 9.80 -11.82
C TYR A 101 1.05 8.47 -11.50
N MET A 102 1.39 7.67 -12.52
CA MET A 102 2.05 6.37 -12.37
C MET A 102 3.47 6.48 -11.79
N ILE A 103 4.23 7.51 -12.19
CA ILE A 103 5.56 7.77 -11.63
C ILE A 103 5.47 8.03 -10.12
N LEU A 104 4.56 8.91 -9.69
CA LEU A 104 4.37 9.21 -8.27
C LEU A 104 3.80 8.01 -7.51
N GLN A 105 2.95 7.20 -8.15
CA GLN A 105 2.42 5.97 -7.56
C GLN A 105 3.54 4.94 -7.24
N GLY A 106 4.58 4.91 -8.06
CA GLY A 106 5.75 4.06 -7.80
C GLY A 106 6.70 4.63 -6.73
N LEU A 107 6.89 5.94 -6.70
CA LEU A 107 7.86 6.59 -5.81
C LEU A 107 7.32 6.85 -4.40
N ALA A 108 6.08 7.30 -4.27
CA ALA A 108 5.51 7.76 -3.00
C ALA A 108 5.45 6.67 -1.91
N PRO A 109 5.17 5.37 -2.20
CA PRO A 109 5.18 4.33 -1.18
C PRO A 109 6.52 4.18 -0.45
N SER A 110 7.64 4.44 -1.12
CA SER A 110 8.98 4.34 -0.51
C SER A 110 9.18 5.35 0.63
N PHE A 111 8.63 6.56 0.47
CA PHE A 111 8.69 7.60 1.51
C PHE A 111 7.61 7.39 2.57
N MET A 112 6.38 7.15 2.14
CA MET A 112 5.23 7.00 3.03
C MET A 112 5.31 5.73 3.88
N GLY A 113 5.88 4.63 3.35
CA GLY A 113 6.07 3.37 4.09
C GLY A 113 6.92 3.59 5.34
N THR A 114 8.09 4.19 5.18
CA THR A 114 8.99 4.48 6.31
C THR A 114 8.36 5.46 7.31
N PHE A 115 7.58 6.44 6.82
CA PHE A 115 6.83 7.34 7.69
C PHE A 115 5.80 6.55 8.53
N ALA A 116 5.07 5.61 7.92
CA ALA A 116 4.09 4.78 8.62
C ALA A 116 4.72 3.82 9.63
N ASP A 117 5.92 3.31 9.35
CA ASP A 117 6.65 2.42 10.25
C ASP A 117 7.13 3.14 11.51
N ASN A 118 7.63 4.36 11.38
CA ASN A 118 8.21 5.14 12.48
C ASN A 118 7.18 6.06 13.16
N GLY A 119 6.30 6.68 12.38
CA GLY A 119 5.31 7.65 12.87
C GLY A 119 4.02 7.04 13.40
N GLY A 120 3.72 5.81 12.99
CA GLY A 120 2.49 5.11 13.31
C GLY A 120 1.60 4.91 12.08
N ARG A 121 0.84 3.81 12.07
CA ARG A 121 -0.05 3.47 10.94
C ARG A 121 -1.21 4.45 10.84
N ARG A 122 -1.84 4.77 11.96
CA ARG A 122 -3.01 5.64 11.98
C ARG A 122 -2.73 7.04 11.45
N PRO A 123 -1.72 7.81 11.93
CA PRO A 123 -1.43 9.12 11.38
C PRO A 123 -1.01 9.09 9.92
N ALA A 124 -0.30 8.03 9.48
CA ALA A 124 0.08 7.87 8.08
C ALA A 124 -1.15 7.77 7.16
N TYR A 125 -2.14 6.97 7.52
CA TYR A 125 -3.40 6.90 6.78
C TYR A 125 -4.17 8.24 6.79
N ILE A 126 -4.25 8.92 7.93
CA ILE A 126 -4.95 10.21 8.05
C ILE A 126 -4.33 11.24 7.12
N ILE A 127 -3.01 11.38 7.13
CA ILE A 127 -2.28 12.33 6.27
C ILE A 127 -2.46 11.95 4.80
N ALA A 128 -2.29 10.67 4.45
CA ALA A 128 -2.45 10.19 3.09
C ALA A 128 -3.85 10.48 2.54
N PHE A 129 -4.91 10.13 3.28
CA PHE A 129 -6.28 10.39 2.86
C PHE A 129 -6.65 11.88 2.89
N ALA A 130 -6.10 12.68 3.80
CA ALA A 130 -6.30 14.14 3.80
C ALA A 130 -5.71 14.77 2.53
N ILE A 131 -4.48 14.42 2.17
CA ILE A 131 -3.83 14.87 0.93
C ILE A 131 -4.64 14.40 -0.29
N TYR A 132 -5.04 13.13 -0.31
CA TYR A 132 -5.82 12.54 -1.38
C TYR A 132 -7.18 13.24 -1.58
N THR A 133 -7.93 13.45 -0.50
CA THR A 133 -9.24 14.12 -0.56
C THR A 133 -9.10 15.58 -0.97
N ALA A 134 -8.12 16.31 -0.45
CA ALA A 134 -7.84 17.69 -0.85
C ALA A 134 -7.45 17.80 -2.34
N ALA A 135 -6.63 16.86 -2.83
CA ALA A 135 -6.29 16.81 -4.26
C ALA A 135 -7.52 16.55 -5.15
N ASN A 136 -8.43 15.67 -4.73
CA ASN A 136 -9.67 15.41 -5.46
C ASN A 136 -10.59 16.64 -5.51
N ILE A 137 -10.71 17.39 -4.42
CA ILE A 137 -11.45 18.66 -4.39
C ILE A 137 -10.82 19.64 -5.40
N GLY A 138 -9.49 19.77 -5.37
CA GLY A 138 -8.78 20.63 -6.33
C GLY A 138 -9.01 20.19 -7.78
N LEU A 139 -8.97 18.88 -8.06
CA LEU A 139 -9.23 18.30 -9.39
C LEU A 139 -10.66 18.57 -9.88
N ALA A 140 -11.63 18.55 -8.99
CA ALA A 140 -13.02 18.86 -9.33
C ALA A 140 -13.25 20.35 -9.66
N LEU A 141 -12.48 21.24 -9.04
CA LEU A 141 -12.67 22.70 -9.15
C LEU A 141 -11.75 23.37 -10.20
N GLN A 142 -10.66 22.71 -10.60
CA GLN A 142 -9.65 23.30 -11.48
C GLN A 142 -10.15 23.48 -12.92
N ASN A 143 -9.56 24.48 -13.64
CA ASN A 143 -9.89 24.84 -15.03
C ASN A 143 -8.65 24.89 -15.94
N SER A 144 -7.44 24.55 -15.44
CA SER A 144 -6.22 24.60 -16.22
C SER A 144 -5.54 23.24 -16.30
N PHE A 145 -4.93 22.92 -17.45
CA PHE A 145 -4.20 21.68 -17.65
C PHE A 145 -3.00 21.54 -16.68
N ALA A 146 -2.28 22.63 -16.42
CA ALA A 146 -1.15 22.60 -15.47
C ALA A 146 -1.62 22.23 -14.05
N ALA A 147 -2.75 22.79 -13.59
CA ALA A 147 -3.34 22.41 -12.31
C ALA A 147 -3.80 20.95 -12.31
N LEU A 148 -4.41 20.46 -13.40
CA LEU A 148 -4.78 19.06 -13.55
C LEU A 148 -3.57 18.14 -13.34
N LEU A 149 -2.44 18.43 -13.98
CA LEU A 149 -1.23 17.63 -13.92
C LEU A 149 -0.63 17.61 -12.51
N VAL A 150 -0.47 18.76 -11.88
CA VAL A 150 0.07 18.87 -10.51
C VAL A 150 -0.84 18.19 -9.49
N LEU A 151 -2.15 18.41 -9.56
CA LEU A 151 -3.11 17.82 -8.65
C LEU A 151 -3.20 16.29 -8.82
N ARG A 152 -3.04 15.78 -10.04
CA ARG A 152 -2.93 14.32 -10.29
C ARG A 152 -1.70 13.73 -9.62
N CYS A 153 -0.56 14.43 -9.62
CA CYS A 153 0.63 14.00 -8.88
C CYS A 153 0.36 13.94 -7.37
N ILE A 154 -0.27 14.99 -6.82
CA ILE A 154 -0.61 15.04 -5.37
C ILE A 154 -1.63 13.96 -5.00
N GLN A 155 -2.64 13.74 -5.84
CA GLN A 155 -3.62 12.67 -5.68
C GLN A 155 -2.95 11.30 -5.62
N SER A 156 -2.02 11.03 -6.53
CA SER A 156 -1.25 9.78 -6.56
C SER A 156 -0.40 9.61 -5.30
N ALA A 157 0.31 10.64 -4.87
CA ALA A 157 1.11 10.59 -3.64
C ALA A 157 0.26 10.27 -2.41
N GLY A 158 -0.97 10.78 -2.33
CA GLY A 158 -1.89 10.50 -1.23
C GLY A 158 -2.45 9.08 -1.24
N SER A 159 -2.73 8.50 -2.42
CA SER A 159 -3.38 7.18 -2.51
C SER A 159 -2.41 6.00 -2.53
N SER A 160 -1.21 6.16 -3.08
CA SER A 160 -0.30 5.05 -3.39
C SER A 160 0.25 4.32 -2.18
N GLY A 161 0.48 5.03 -1.05
CA GLY A 161 0.97 4.44 0.19
C GLY A 161 -0.01 3.49 0.87
N THR A 162 -1.31 3.59 0.58
CA THR A 162 -2.37 2.86 1.30
C THR A 162 -2.24 1.33 1.21
N ILE A 163 -1.78 0.80 0.08
CA ILE A 163 -1.55 -0.63 -0.12
C ILE A 163 -0.39 -1.10 0.77
N ALA A 164 0.73 -0.37 0.77
CA ALA A 164 1.90 -0.70 1.59
C ALA A 164 1.56 -0.64 3.09
N PHE A 165 0.81 0.39 3.52
CA PHE A 165 0.33 0.49 4.89
C PHE A 165 -0.56 -0.69 5.26
N GLY A 166 -1.41 -1.15 4.33
CA GLY A 166 -2.29 -2.28 4.52
C GLY A 166 -1.54 -3.57 4.85
N TYR A 167 -0.53 -3.91 4.07
CA TYR A 167 0.33 -5.05 4.38
C TYR A 167 1.04 -4.89 5.73
N GLY A 168 1.49 -3.67 6.05
CA GLY A 168 2.09 -3.36 7.35
C GLY A 168 1.14 -3.57 8.51
N VAL A 169 -0.11 -3.07 8.42
CA VAL A 169 -1.15 -3.28 9.45
C VAL A 169 -1.44 -4.77 9.64
N ILE A 170 -1.60 -5.54 8.56
CA ILE A 170 -1.83 -6.99 8.66
C ILE A 170 -0.65 -7.69 9.32
N ALA A 171 0.59 -7.28 9.00
CA ALA A 171 1.79 -7.81 9.65
C ALA A 171 1.83 -7.48 11.15
N ASP A 172 1.29 -6.32 11.54
CA ASP A 172 1.25 -5.89 12.95
C ASP A 172 0.19 -6.64 13.78
N ILE A 173 -0.97 -7.01 13.20
CA ILE A 173 -2.09 -7.64 13.94
C ILE A 173 -2.11 -9.17 13.86
N ALA A 174 -1.52 -9.76 12.80
CA ALA A 174 -1.59 -11.19 12.50
C ALA A 174 -0.26 -11.92 12.76
N THR A 175 -0.35 -13.17 13.26
CA THR A 175 0.81 -14.06 13.33
C THR A 175 1.25 -14.48 11.92
N PRO A 176 2.51 -14.88 11.70
CA PRO A 176 2.97 -15.39 10.41
C PRO A 176 2.07 -16.50 9.82
N ALA A 177 1.54 -17.38 10.68
CA ALA A 177 0.65 -18.46 10.28
C ALA A 177 -0.75 -17.98 9.83
N GLU A 178 -1.23 -16.84 10.38
CA GLU A 178 -2.56 -16.29 10.07
C GLU A 178 -2.53 -15.22 8.96
N ARG A 179 -1.35 -14.72 8.58
CA ARG A 179 -1.23 -13.60 7.62
C ARG A 179 -1.92 -13.88 6.29
N GLY A 180 -1.76 -15.08 5.74
CA GLY A 180 -2.39 -15.45 4.47
C GLY A 180 -3.91 -15.28 4.47
N LYS A 181 -4.57 -15.61 5.59
CA LYS A 181 -6.01 -15.46 5.76
C LYS A 181 -6.50 -14.01 5.62
N TYR A 182 -5.68 -13.04 6.03
CA TYR A 182 -6.04 -11.61 6.01
C TYR A 182 -5.51 -10.89 4.76
N ILE A 183 -4.37 -11.33 4.21
CA ILE A 183 -3.81 -10.80 2.97
C ILE A 183 -4.70 -11.15 1.77
N GLY A 184 -5.25 -12.36 1.72
CA GLY A 184 -6.12 -12.81 0.63
C GLY A 184 -7.28 -11.85 0.33
N PRO A 185 -8.16 -11.56 1.28
CA PRO A 185 -9.26 -10.59 1.10
C PRO A 185 -8.78 -9.19 0.71
N MET A 186 -7.67 -8.72 1.31
CA MET A 186 -7.09 -7.41 0.95
C MET A 186 -6.64 -7.38 -0.51
N SER A 187 -5.91 -8.40 -0.95
CA SER A 187 -5.44 -8.49 -2.35
C SER A 187 -6.60 -8.62 -3.33
N ALA A 188 -7.65 -9.38 -2.97
CA ALA A 188 -8.87 -9.47 -3.78
C ALA A 188 -9.53 -8.09 -3.94
N GLY A 189 -9.62 -7.29 -2.86
CA GLY A 189 -10.14 -5.92 -2.94
C GLY A 189 -9.33 -5.04 -3.88
N VAL A 190 -8.00 -5.11 -3.82
CA VAL A 190 -7.10 -4.36 -4.71
C VAL A 190 -7.28 -4.79 -6.17
N MET A 191 -7.55 -6.08 -6.44
CA MET A 191 -7.74 -6.61 -7.80
C MET A 191 -9.12 -6.30 -8.39
N VAL A 192 -10.15 -6.17 -7.58
CA VAL A 192 -11.50 -5.82 -8.04
C VAL A 192 -11.59 -4.33 -8.44
N ALA A 193 -10.81 -3.46 -7.82
CA ALA A 193 -10.84 -2.03 -8.07
C ALA A 193 -10.60 -1.64 -9.54
N PRO A 194 -9.58 -2.17 -10.24
CA PRO A 194 -9.35 -1.86 -11.65
C PRO A 194 -10.50 -2.20 -12.59
N ALA A 195 -11.30 -3.20 -12.26
CA ALA A 195 -12.44 -3.59 -13.08
C ALA A 195 -13.67 -2.71 -12.85
N LEU A 196 -13.93 -2.34 -11.60
CA LEU A 196 -15.08 -1.50 -11.25
C LEU A 196 -14.83 -0.02 -11.60
N ALA A 197 -13.61 0.45 -11.48
CA ALA A 197 -13.26 1.85 -11.66
C ALA A 197 -13.65 2.42 -13.02
N PRO A 198 -13.30 1.79 -14.17
CA PRO A 198 -13.69 2.32 -15.48
C PRO A 198 -15.20 2.32 -15.71
N VAL A 199 -15.92 1.34 -15.15
CA VAL A 199 -17.39 1.30 -15.24
C VAL A 199 -18.00 2.49 -14.50
N ILE A 200 -17.56 2.73 -13.26
CA ILE A 200 -18.00 3.88 -12.47
C ILE A 200 -17.62 5.20 -13.17
N GLY A 201 -16.39 5.29 -13.67
CA GLY A 201 -15.91 6.47 -14.40
C GLY A 201 -16.69 6.76 -15.66
N GLY A 202 -16.96 5.74 -16.47
CA GLY A 202 -17.77 5.85 -17.69
C GLY A 202 -19.23 6.24 -17.41
N LEU A 203 -19.83 5.66 -16.35
CA LEU A 203 -21.17 6.01 -15.91
C LEU A 203 -21.27 7.47 -15.46
N LEU A 204 -20.35 7.90 -14.60
CA LEU A 204 -20.34 9.27 -14.07
C LEU A 204 -20.07 10.30 -15.18
N SER A 205 -19.10 10.03 -16.06
CA SER A 205 -18.75 10.92 -17.15
C SER A 205 -19.90 11.04 -18.16
N ARG A 206 -20.61 9.96 -18.43
CA ARG A 206 -21.72 9.94 -19.39
C ARG A 206 -22.96 10.72 -18.91
N PHE A 207 -23.32 10.61 -17.62
CA PHE A 207 -24.58 11.15 -17.11
C PHE A 207 -24.44 12.48 -16.37
N LEU A 208 -23.27 12.79 -15.83
CA LEU A 208 -23.10 13.99 -14.99
C LEU A 208 -22.10 15.00 -15.56
N ASP A 209 -20.92 14.62 -15.85
CA ASP A 209 -19.77 15.37 -16.40
C ASP A 209 -18.47 14.73 -15.90
N TRP A 210 -17.35 14.97 -16.58
CA TRP A 210 -16.05 14.45 -16.17
C TRP A 210 -15.59 14.87 -14.75
N ARG A 211 -16.02 16.05 -14.28
CA ARG A 211 -15.73 16.54 -12.91
C ARG A 211 -16.41 15.69 -11.82
N SER A 212 -17.53 15.08 -12.14
CA SER A 212 -18.28 14.24 -11.20
C SER A 212 -17.47 13.05 -10.68
N VAL A 213 -16.51 12.55 -11.47
CA VAL A 213 -15.60 11.49 -11.06
C VAL A 213 -14.75 11.93 -9.86
N PHE A 214 -14.24 13.15 -9.86
CA PHE A 214 -13.45 13.67 -8.74
C PHE A 214 -14.32 14.01 -7.53
N TRP A 215 -15.55 14.49 -7.74
CA TRP A 215 -16.51 14.68 -6.65
C TRP A 215 -16.90 13.36 -6.01
N PHE A 216 -17.13 12.30 -6.80
CA PHE A 216 -17.39 10.96 -6.30
C PHE A 216 -16.21 10.47 -5.44
N LEU A 217 -14.98 10.58 -5.92
CA LEU A 217 -13.80 10.21 -5.15
C LEU A 217 -13.66 11.03 -3.87
N THR A 218 -13.99 12.33 -3.89
CA THR A 218 -13.99 13.20 -2.72
C THR A 218 -14.99 12.75 -1.67
N ILE A 219 -16.22 12.46 -2.08
CA ILE A 219 -17.30 12.05 -1.15
C ILE A 219 -16.96 10.70 -0.52
N VAL A 220 -16.55 9.73 -1.33
CA VAL A 220 -16.25 8.38 -0.83
C VAL A 220 -14.99 8.38 0.04
N SER A 221 -13.93 9.10 -0.34
CA SER A 221 -12.70 9.18 0.46
C SER A 221 -12.87 10.00 1.73
N GLY A 222 -13.62 11.10 1.66
CA GLY A 222 -13.94 11.92 2.82
C GLY A 222 -14.81 11.17 3.83
N GLY A 223 -15.83 10.45 3.35
CA GLY A 223 -16.65 9.56 4.19
C GLY A 223 -15.81 8.45 4.83
N TYR A 224 -14.94 7.81 4.04
CA TYR A 224 -13.99 6.82 4.58
C TYR A 224 -13.07 7.43 5.64
N LEU A 225 -12.49 8.60 5.39
CA LEU A 225 -11.60 9.29 6.34
C LEU A 225 -12.32 9.60 7.65
N LEU A 226 -13.57 10.06 7.61
CA LEU A 226 -14.38 10.31 8.81
C LEU A 226 -14.61 9.03 9.63
N VAL A 227 -15.00 7.94 8.98
CA VAL A 227 -15.18 6.65 9.65
C VAL A 227 -13.86 6.16 10.23
N TYR A 228 -12.75 6.29 9.48
CA TYR A 228 -11.42 5.90 9.91
C TYR A 228 -10.96 6.68 11.16
N LEU A 229 -11.17 8.00 11.20
CA LEU A 229 -10.83 8.86 12.35
C LEU A 229 -11.56 8.44 13.62
N VAL A 230 -12.83 8.05 13.49
CA VAL A 230 -13.67 7.67 14.64
C VAL A 230 -13.31 6.28 15.15
N THR A 231 -13.13 5.30 14.27
CA THR A 231 -13.15 3.89 14.62
C THR A 231 -11.77 3.24 14.69
N MET A 232 -10.83 3.65 13.82
CA MET A 232 -9.59 2.90 13.64
C MET A 232 -8.58 3.14 14.78
N PRO A 233 -8.15 2.10 15.53
CA PRO A 233 -7.11 2.21 16.54
C PRO A 233 -5.72 2.30 15.91
N GLU A 234 -4.71 2.72 16.70
CA GLU A 234 -3.31 2.59 16.30
C GLU A 234 -2.90 1.11 16.35
N THR A 235 -2.24 0.63 15.30
CA THR A 235 -1.84 -0.76 15.15
C THR A 235 -0.33 -0.99 15.13
N ALA A 236 0.46 0.09 14.97
CA ALA A 236 1.92 0.00 14.88
C ALA A 236 2.52 -0.61 16.15
N ARG A 237 3.16 -1.78 16.02
CA ARG A 237 3.78 -2.48 17.15
C ARG A 237 4.86 -1.68 17.86
N VAL A 238 5.57 -0.84 17.14
CA VAL A 238 6.61 0.04 17.69
C VAL A 238 6.02 1.01 18.72
N ILE A 239 4.72 1.34 18.61
CA ILE A 239 4.03 2.33 19.44
C ILE A 239 3.18 1.67 20.52
N VAL A 240 2.33 0.70 20.13
CA VAL A 240 1.35 0.06 21.03
C VAL A 240 1.75 -1.34 21.49
N GLY A 241 2.94 -1.82 21.11
CA GLY A 241 3.39 -3.17 21.43
C GLY A 241 2.40 -4.22 20.93
N ASN A 242 1.87 -5.03 21.82
CA ASN A 242 0.84 -6.05 21.49
C ASN A 242 -0.58 -5.46 21.36
N GLY A 243 -0.77 -4.14 21.38
CA GLY A 243 -2.08 -3.50 21.34
C GLY A 243 -2.77 -3.38 22.71
N ARG A 244 -2.10 -3.74 23.82
CA ARG A 244 -2.63 -3.59 25.19
C ARG A 244 -2.43 -2.20 25.77
N GLN A 245 -1.40 -1.49 25.32
CA GLN A 245 -1.08 -0.16 25.83
C GLN A 245 -1.77 0.90 24.96
N PRO A 246 -2.56 1.80 25.57
CA PRO A 246 -3.09 2.94 24.83
C PRO A 246 -1.92 3.83 24.39
N PRO A 247 -1.93 4.38 23.17
CA PRO A 247 -0.92 5.30 22.74
C PRO A 247 -0.91 6.53 23.66
N ARG A 248 0.27 7.01 24.02
CA ARG A 248 0.44 8.13 24.95
C ARG A 248 -0.05 9.47 24.40
N GLU A 249 -0.13 9.59 23.09
CA GLU A 249 -0.48 10.80 22.36
C GLU A 249 -1.95 10.73 21.93
N TRP A 250 -2.75 11.74 22.29
CA TRP A 250 -4.19 11.82 22.03
C TRP A 250 -4.56 11.72 20.52
N TRP A 251 -3.70 12.23 19.63
CA TRP A 251 -3.91 12.20 18.19
C TRP A 251 -3.69 10.81 17.55
N ARG A 252 -3.08 9.89 18.30
CA ARG A 252 -2.94 8.47 17.91
C ARG A 252 -4.09 7.60 18.42
N MET A 253 -4.93 8.11 19.31
CA MET A 253 -6.11 7.40 19.84
C MET A 253 -7.29 7.56 18.90
N SER A 254 -8.08 6.48 18.66
CA SER A 254 -9.39 6.63 18.03
C SER A 254 -10.34 7.38 18.96
N LEU A 255 -11.34 8.09 18.41
CA LEU A 255 -12.33 8.78 19.22
C LEU A 255 -13.07 7.80 20.15
N VAL A 256 -13.34 6.59 19.68
CA VAL A 256 -13.96 5.53 20.48
C VAL A 256 -13.07 5.13 21.67
N GLN A 257 -11.77 4.94 21.46
CA GLN A 257 -10.82 4.64 22.54
C GLN A 257 -10.71 5.80 23.53
N TYR A 258 -10.60 7.02 23.03
CA TYR A 258 -10.51 8.21 23.88
C TYR A 258 -11.74 8.39 24.79
N VAL A 259 -12.94 8.18 24.25
CA VAL A 259 -14.20 8.24 25.04
C VAL A 259 -14.27 7.08 26.04
N ALA A 260 -13.86 5.85 25.61
CA ALA A 260 -13.84 4.70 26.52
C ALA A 260 -12.86 4.88 27.68
N ASP A 261 -11.67 5.41 27.41
CA ASP A 261 -10.66 5.66 28.45
C ASP A 261 -11.09 6.79 29.40
N ARG A 262 -11.71 7.85 28.89
CA ARG A 262 -12.30 8.87 29.74
C ARG A 262 -13.45 8.35 30.65
N ARG A 263 -14.27 7.43 30.11
CA ARG A 263 -15.32 6.79 30.91
C ARG A 263 -14.72 5.90 31.99
N ARG A 264 -13.70 5.09 31.66
CA ARG A 264 -12.97 4.27 32.64
C ARG A 264 -12.31 5.13 33.73
N ALA A 265 -11.59 6.18 33.35
CA ALA A 265 -10.96 7.10 34.29
C ALA A 265 -11.96 7.74 35.24
N ARG A 266 -13.19 8.07 34.81
CA ARG A 266 -14.27 8.57 35.67
C ARG A 266 -14.82 7.51 36.60
N MET A 267 -14.86 6.24 36.21
CA MET A 267 -15.34 5.14 37.04
C MET A 267 -14.30 4.70 38.07
N THR A 268 -13.00 4.82 37.76
CA THR A 268 -11.88 4.36 38.59
C THR A 268 -11.32 5.51 39.48
N ALA A 269 -11.88 6.71 39.44
CA ALA A 269 -11.46 7.84 40.26
C ALA A 269 -11.64 7.61 41.79
N GLY A 270 -12.20 6.45 42.18
CA GLY A 270 -12.33 6.00 43.56
C GLY A 270 -11.30 4.97 44.04
N GLU A 271 -10.54 4.34 43.13
CA GLU A 271 -9.54 3.32 43.49
C GLU A 271 -8.20 3.63 42.84
N VAL A 272 -7.32 4.29 43.56
CA VAL A 272 -5.93 4.51 43.16
C VAL A 272 -5.18 3.19 43.32
N SER A 273 -5.17 2.34 42.30
CA SER A 273 -4.20 1.26 42.20
C SER A 273 -3.06 1.72 41.31
N GLN A 274 -1.93 2.02 41.92
CA GLN A 274 -0.64 2.24 41.26
C GLN A 274 -0.16 0.89 40.62
N GLY A 275 -0.78 0.48 39.51
CA GLY A 275 -0.25 -0.52 38.64
C GLY A 275 0.98 0.04 37.95
N GLN A 276 2.14 -0.57 38.17
CA GLN A 276 3.40 -0.31 37.49
C GLN A 276 3.15 -0.34 35.97
N PHE A 277 3.10 0.83 35.36
CA PHE A 277 3.18 0.96 33.90
C PHE A 277 4.61 0.58 33.51
N GLU A 278 4.81 -0.66 33.06
CA GLU A 278 6.02 -1.01 32.32
C GLU A 278 6.20 0.03 31.21
N GLN A 279 7.30 0.73 31.29
CA GLN A 279 7.65 1.76 30.31
C GLN A 279 7.76 1.08 28.94
N GLY A 280 6.75 1.28 28.11
CA GLY A 280 6.77 0.86 26.73
C GLY A 280 7.97 1.48 25.95
N PRO A 281 8.35 0.91 24.83
CA PRO A 281 9.53 1.32 24.09
C PRO A 281 9.47 2.83 23.79
N ARG A 282 10.57 3.52 24.08
CA ARG A 282 10.74 4.96 23.87
C ARG A 282 10.38 5.31 22.42
N SER A 283 9.61 6.38 22.25
CA SER A 283 9.35 7.07 21.00
C SER A 283 10.60 7.04 20.11
N SER A 284 10.57 6.25 19.04
CA SER A 284 11.64 6.24 18.06
C SER A 284 11.66 7.62 17.39
N LYS A 285 12.82 8.28 17.43
CA LYS A 285 13.04 9.53 16.68
C LYS A 285 12.70 9.25 15.22
N LEU A 286 11.87 10.09 14.60
CA LEU A 286 11.57 10.07 13.17
C LEU A 286 12.89 9.98 12.40
N ARG A 287 13.25 8.79 11.96
CA ARG A 287 14.35 8.61 11.01
C ARG A 287 13.80 8.91 9.63
N PHE A 288 14.36 9.89 8.97
CA PHE A 288 14.06 10.16 7.56
C PHE A 288 14.34 8.89 6.76
N PRO A 289 13.41 8.47 5.90
CA PRO A 289 13.59 7.31 5.05
C PRO A 289 14.80 7.52 4.14
N ASN A 290 15.63 6.50 4.03
CA ASN A 290 16.70 6.50 3.04
C ASN A 290 16.16 5.82 1.76
N PRO A 291 15.68 6.58 0.75
CA PRO A 291 15.09 5.99 -0.47
C PRO A 291 16.11 5.18 -1.27
N LEU A 292 17.40 5.48 -1.06
CA LEU A 292 18.50 4.75 -1.69
C LEU A 292 18.61 3.30 -1.20
N ALA A 293 18.10 2.97 0.00
CA ALA A 293 18.06 1.59 0.47
C ALA A 293 17.15 0.71 -0.38
N SER A 294 16.04 1.25 -0.88
CA SER A 294 15.15 0.54 -1.81
C SER A 294 15.80 0.33 -3.19
N VAL A 295 16.63 1.27 -3.63
CA VAL A 295 17.39 1.16 -4.88
C VAL A 295 18.50 0.11 -4.77
N ALA A 296 19.10 -0.06 -3.59
CA ALA A 296 20.12 -1.07 -3.36
C ALA A 296 19.59 -2.50 -3.59
N ILE A 297 18.31 -2.75 -3.27
CA ILE A 297 17.65 -4.04 -3.53
C ILE A 297 17.51 -4.31 -5.04
N LEU A 298 17.33 -3.27 -5.86
CA LEU A 298 17.28 -3.40 -7.33
C LEU A 298 18.62 -3.84 -7.94
N LEU A 299 19.72 -3.70 -7.22
CA LEU A 299 21.05 -4.14 -7.69
C LEU A 299 21.29 -5.65 -7.47
N GLU A 300 20.45 -6.32 -6.68
CA GLU A 300 20.48 -7.77 -6.53
C GLU A 300 19.95 -8.43 -7.81
N LYS A 301 20.75 -9.32 -8.42
CA LYS A 301 20.45 -9.92 -9.73
C LYS A 301 19.11 -10.64 -9.78
N ASP A 302 18.77 -11.39 -8.74
CA ASP A 302 17.53 -12.18 -8.66
C ASP A 302 16.31 -11.24 -8.54
N ALA A 303 16.41 -10.22 -7.71
CA ALA A 303 15.37 -9.20 -7.56
C ALA A 303 15.18 -8.40 -8.87
N LEU A 304 16.27 -8.02 -9.54
CA LEU A 304 16.24 -7.27 -10.79
C LEU A 304 15.51 -8.06 -11.90
N ILE A 305 15.79 -9.35 -12.04
CA ILE A 305 15.14 -10.19 -13.06
C ILE A 305 13.63 -10.29 -12.81
N ILE A 306 13.22 -10.57 -11.56
CA ILE A 306 11.81 -10.69 -11.19
C ILE A 306 11.09 -9.37 -11.40
N ILE A 307 11.65 -8.26 -10.92
CA ILE A 307 11.06 -6.92 -11.03
C ILE A 307 10.97 -6.51 -12.51
N SER A 308 12.00 -6.79 -13.33
CA SER A 308 11.99 -6.48 -14.76
C SER A 308 10.91 -7.27 -15.50
N PHE A 309 10.74 -8.55 -15.18
CA PHE A 309 9.68 -9.38 -15.77
C PHE A 309 8.29 -8.86 -15.41
N VAL A 310 8.04 -8.59 -14.13
CA VAL A 310 6.76 -8.00 -13.67
C VAL A 310 6.54 -6.62 -14.29
N GLY A 311 7.58 -5.81 -14.40
CA GLY A 311 7.54 -4.49 -15.05
C GLY A 311 7.13 -4.59 -16.51
N LEU A 312 7.66 -5.57 -17.27
CA LEU A 312 7.32 -5.80 -18.67
C LEU A 312 5.84 -6.21 -18.84
N VAL A 313 5.35 -7.10 -17.98
CA VAL A 313 3.93 -7.51 -17.97
C VAL A 313 3.02 -6.31 -17.65
N MET A 314 3.39 -5.51 -16.64
CA MET A 314 2.65 -4.30 -16.27
C MET A 314 2.68 -3.24 -17.38
N PHE A 315 3.81 -3.08 -18.08
CA PHE A 315 3.91 -2.18 -19.24
C PHE A 315 2.90 -2.55 -20.33
N GLY A 316 2.82 -3.83 -20.71
CA GLY A 316 1.84 -4.31 -21.69
C GLY A 316 0.39 -4.05 -21.25
N ASN A 317 0.08 -4.30 -19.98
CA ASN A 317 -1.24 -4.07 -19.41
C ASN A 317 -1.61 -2.57 -19.45
N VAL A 318 -0.74 -1.69 -18.98
CA VAL A 318 -0.98 -0.23 -18.99
C VAL A 318 -1.10 0.31 -20.43
N ALA A 319 -0.32 -0.20 -21.37
CA ALA A 319 -0.41 0.18 -22.78
C ALA A 319 -1.80 -0.15 -23.37
N LEU A 320 -2.34 -1.34 -23.09
CA LEU A 320 -3.70 -1.72 -23.48
C LEU A 320 -4.75 -0.84 -22.81
N LEU A 321 -4.64 -0.62 -21.51
CA LEU A 321 -5.58 0.21 -20.74
C LEU A 321 -5.64 1.66 -21.25
N THR A 322 -4.51 2.25 -21.64
CA THR A 322 -4.45 3.62 -22.16
C THR A 322 -4.89 3.74 -23.62
N SER A 323 -4.69 2.68 -24.42
CA SER A 323 -5.08 2.67 -25.83
C SER A 323 -6.58 2.46 -26.04
N THR A 324 -7.22 1.63 -25.21
CA THR A 324 -8.65 1.28 -25.31
C THR A 324 -9.58 2.50 -25.36
N PRO A 325 -9.50 3.50 -24.45
CA PRO A 325 -10.41 4.65 -24.46
C PRO A 325 -10.24 5.54 -25.70
N ASN A 326 -9.09 5.52 -26.35
CA ASN A 326 -8.83 6.31 -27.55
C ASN A 326 -9.24 5.59 -28.84
N LEU A 327 -8.98 4.28 -28.93
CA LEU A 327 -9.20 3.50 -30.15
C LEU A 327 -10.66 3.05 -30.30
N PHE A 328 -11.34 2.65 -29.22
CA PHE A 328 -12.69 2.09 -29.31
C PHE A 328 -13.74 3.12 -29.76
N PRO A 329 -13.72 4.38 -29.28
CA PRO A 329 -14.60 5.41 -29.85
C PRO A 329 -14.34 5.67 -31.34
N LEU A 330 -13.07 5.66 -31.78
CA LEU A 330 -12.69 5.92 -33.16
C LEU A 330 -13.07 4.79 -34.11
N LEU A 331 -12.89 3.54 -33.71
CA LEU A 331 -13.11 2.37 -34.57
C LEU A 331 -14.54 1.85 -34.53
N TYR A 332 -15.18 1.89 -33.36
CA TYR A 332 -16.48 1.28 -33.12
C TYR A 332 -17.58 2.29 -32.73
N GLY A 333 -17.26 3.58 -32.58
CA GLY A 333 -18.21 4.60 -32.16
C GLY A 333 -18.69 4.40 -30.71
N PHE A 334 -17.92 3.76 -29.84
CA PHE A 334 -18.31 3.45 -28.48
C PHE A 334 -18.42 4.69 -27.62
N ASN A 335 -19.49 4.74 -26.81
CA ASN A 335 -19.67 5.74 -25.78
C ASN A 335 -18.77 5.47 -24.56
N GLU A 336 -18.55 6.47 -23.70
CA GLU A 336 -17.74 6.37 -22.47
C GLU A 336 -18.19 5.22 -21.56
N LEU A 337 -19.50 4.97 -21.45
CA LEU A 337 -20.04 3.84 -20.70
C LEU A 337 -19.66 2.49 -21.34
N GLN A 338 -19.76 2.37 -22.67
CA GLN A 338 -19.42 1.14 -23.39
C GLN A 338 -17.92 0.84 -23.28
N VAL A 339 -17.09 1.88 -23.38
CA VAL A 339 -15.65 1.78 -23.11
C VAL A 339 -15.41 1.28 -21.67
N GLY A 340 -16.09 1.85 -20.68
CA GLY A 340 -16.01 1.41 -19.29
C GLY A 340 -16.39 -0.07 -19.10
N LEU A 341 -17.44 -0.53 -19.79
CA LEU A 341 -17.91 -1.93 -19.73
C LEU A 341 -16.91 -2.92 -20.37
N CYS A 342 -16.17 -2.51 -21.39
CA CYS A 342 -15.13 -3.35 -21.99
C CYS A 342 -14.04 -3.74 -20.98
N PHE A 343 -13.79 -2.93 -19.97
CA PHE A 343 -12.83 -3.25 -18.91
C PHE A 343 -13.31 -4.37 -17.97
N LEU A 344 -14.60 -4.69 -17.93
CA LEU A 344 -15.08 -5.85 -17.17
C LEU A 344 -14.59 -7.18 -17.73
N SER A 345 -14.35 -7.27 -19.04
CA SER A 345 -13.83 -8.49 -19.67
C SER A 345 -12.41 -8.80 -19.18
N VAL A 346 -11.64 -7.79 -18.78
CA VAL A 346 -10.31 -7.96 -18.19
C VAL A 346 -10.38 -8.66 -16.82
N LEU A 347 -11.49 -8.50 -16.09
CA LEU A 347 -11.68 -9.18 -14.81
C LEU A 347 -11.82 -10.70 -14.98
N SER A 348 -12.46 -11.17 -16.06
CA SER A 348 -12.62 -12.60 -16.30
C SER A 348 -11.28 -13.32 -16.53
N HIS A 349 -10.29 -12.63 -17.09
CA HIS A 349 -8.93 -13.15 -17.27
C HIS A 349 -8.05 -13.06 -16.01
N LEU A 350 -8.43 -12.23 -15.02
CA LEU A 350 -7.69 -12.10 -13.76
C LEU A 350 -8.16 -13.11 -12.69
N VAL A 351 -9.34 -13.72 -12.88
CA VAL A 351 -9.95 -14.68 -11.94
C VAL A 351 -9.69 -16.13 -12.37
N CYS A 352 -9.33 -16.37 -13.63
CA CYS A 352 -8.86 -17.67 -14.13
C CYS A 352 -7.33 -17.78 -14.04
#